data_aae1e67ff8131187cfb7c4327353d990
#
_entry.id   aae1e67ff8131187cfb7c4327353d990
#
_cell.length_a   1.000
_cell.length_b   1.000
_cell.length_c   1.000
_cell.angle_alpha   90.00
_cell.angle_beta   90.00
_cell.angle_gamma   90.00
#
_symmetry.space_group_name_H-M   'P 1'
#
loop_
_entity.id
_entity.type
_entity.pdbx_description
1 polymer ?
#
loop_
_entity_poly.entity_id
_entity_poly.type
_entity_poly.pdbx_seq_one_letter_code
_entity_poly.pdbx_strand_id
1 'polypeptide(L)'
;MDGGAFAKLAEEYAGRLYAVAYRMLGNRADAEDAVQRALLKCFAARASYSPRWAVSTWLYRALTNVCIDELRRRRVRNESVDSLEERSGSSTVERVDLTRALNAVPREARMLLALHYVDGLGYGELARIRGISINTVKSQLRRGKGIMKKALEAGGHDGSD
;
A
#
# COMPACT_ATOMS: atom_id res chain seq x y z
N MET A 1 -21.47 -2.71 14.55
CA MET A 1 -21.55 -1.56 13.60
C MET A 1 -22.64 -1.84 12.58
N ASP A 2 -23.57 -0.92 12.41
CA ASP A 2 -24.62 -1.11 11.42
C ASP A 2 -24.15 -0.76 10.00
N GLY A 3 -24.96 -1.12 9.00
CA GLY A 3 -24.59 -0.91 7.60
C GLY A 3 -24.46 0.56 7.22
N GLY A 4 -25.26 1.44 7.82
CA GLY A 4 -25.18 2.89 7.55
C GLY A 4 -23.92 3.51 8.09
N ALA A 5 -23.52 3.13 9.31
CA ALA A 5 -22.26 3.58 9.90
C ALA A 5 -21.06 3.07 9.09
N PHE A 6 -21.10 1.84 8.63
CA PHE A 6 -20.04 1.28 7.80
C PHE A 6 -19.94 2.01 6.45
N ALA A 7 -21.07 2.32 5.83
CA ALA A 7 -21.06 3.03 4.55
C ALA A 7 -20.38 4.40 4.65
N LYS A 8 -20.65 5.15 5.73
CA LYS A 8 -20.00 6.42 5.98
C LYS A 8 -18.49 6.25 6.18
N LEU A 9 -18.11 5.24 6.92
CA LEU A 9 -16.71 4.91 7.17
C LEU A 9 -15.97 4.55 5.87
N ALA A 10 -16.60 3.71 5.05
CA ALA A 10 -16.03 3.32 3.76
C ALA A 10 -15.83 4.55 2.86
N GLU A 11 -16.82 5.44 2.83
CA GLU A 11 -16.74 6.67 2.03
C GLU A 11 -15.62 7.58 2.51
N GLU A 12 -15.45 7.71 3.82
CA GLU A 12 -14.39 8.53 4.42
C GLU A 12 -12.98 8.01 4.10
N TYR A 13 -12.79 6.69 4.13
CA TYR A 13 -11.47 6.10 3.97
C TYR A 13 -11.13 5.65 2.55
N ALA A 14 -12.10 5.59 1.65
CA ALA A 14 -11.90 5.02 0.30
C ALA A 14 -10.71 5.64 -0.44
N GLY A 15 -10.56 6.96 -0.40
CA GLY A 15 -9.46 7.65 -1.09
C GLY A 15 -8.09 7.29 -0.54
N ARG A 16 -7.96 7.19 0.78
CA ARG A 16 -6.71 6.81 1.43
C ARG A 16 -6.36 5.36 1.15
N LEU A 17 -7.34 4.48 1.24
CA LEU A 17 -7.15 3.06 0.93
C LEU A 17 -6.71 2.88 -0.52
N TYR A 18 -7.35 3.60 -1.44
CA TYR A 18 -7.00 3.56 -2.84
C TYR A 18 -5.55 4.02 -3.08
N ALA A 19 -5.13 5.11 -2.44
CA ALA A 19 -3.77 5.62 -2.60
C ALA A 19 -2.71 4.58 -2.20
N VAL A 20 -2.93 3.88 -1.09
CA VAL A 20 -2.03 2.81 -0.64
C VAL A 20 -2.06 1.64 -1.62
N ALA A 21 -3.25 1.18 -2.00
CA ALA A 21 -3.40 0.06 -2.95
C ALA A 21 -2.73 0.38 -4.28
N TYR A 22 -2.88 1.59 -4.76
CA TYR A 22 -2.26 2.03 -6.01
C TYR A 22 -0.73 1.97 -5.94
N ARG A 23 -0.15 2.43 -4.83
CA ARG A 23 1.31 2.37 -4.62
C ARG A 23 1.82 0.94 -4.60
N MET A 24 1.00 0.01 -4.10
CA MET A 24 1.38 -1.40 -4.03
C MET A 24 1.20 -2.14 -5.34
N LEU A 25 0.10 -1.88 -6.05
CA LEU A 25 -0.31 -2.69 -7.19
C LEU A 25 0.02 -2.06 -8.54
N GLY A 26 0.22 -0.75 -8.59
CA GLY A 26 0.75 -0.06 -9.76
C GLY A 26 -0.24 0.25 -10.87
N ASN A 27 -1.52 -0.15 -10.73
CA ASN A 27 -2.53 0.19 -11.72
C ASN A 27 -3.89 0.43 -11.06
N ARG A 28 -4.73 1.20 -11.75
CA ARG A 28 -6.02 1.63 -11.23
C ARG A 28 -6.98 0.46 -11.01
N ALA A 29 -7.09 -0.42 -11.99
CA ALA A 29 -8.07 -1.52 -11.93
C ALA A 29 -7.81 -2.43 -10.73
N ASP A 30 -6.57 -2.82 -10.51
CA ASP A 30 -6.21 -3.69 -9.39
C ASP A 30 -6.34 -2.96 -8.05
N ALA A 31 -6.00 -1.67 -8.01
CA ALA A 31 -6.16 -0.88 -6.79
C ALA A 31 -7.63 -0.74 -6.40
N GLU A 32 -8.50 -0.42 -7.35
CA GLU A 32 -9.94 -0.34 -7.10
C GLU A 32 -10.51 -1.70 -6.63
N ASP A 33 -10.11 -2.78 -7.29
CA ASP A 33 -10.52 -4.13 -6.91
C ASP A 33 -10.07 -4.47 -5.49
N ALA A 34 -8.83 -4.15 -5.15
CA ALA A 34 -8.30 -4.42 -3.82
C ALA A 34 -9.07 -3.67 -2.72
N VAL A 35 -9.39 -2.39 -2.96
CA VAL A 35 -10.17 -1.58 -2.01
C VAL A 35 -11.56 -2.18 -1.84
N GLN A 36 -12.24 -2.53 -2.93
CA GLN A 36 -13.56 -3.14 -2.87
C GLN A 36 -13.54 -4.45 -2.09
N ARG A 37 -12.56 -5.30 -2.36
CA ARG A 37 -12.42 -6.59 -1.67
C ARG A 37 -12.14 -6.41 -0.19
N ALA A 38 -11.30 -5.45 0.18
CA ALA A 38 -11.01 -5.14 1.57
C ALA A 38 -12.26 -4.63 2.29
N LEU A 39 -12.99 -3.72 1.67
CA LEU A 39 -14.23 -3.17 2.25
C LEU A 39 -15.31 -4.24 2.39
N LEU A 40 -15.45 -5.13 1.42
CA LEU A 40 -16.38 -6.25 1.51
C LEU A 40 -16.04 -7.20 2.65
N LYS A 41 -14.76 -7.49 2.85
CA LYS A 41 -14.30 -8.31 3.98
C LYS A 41 -14.62 -7.65 5.32
N CYS A 42 -14.36 -6.36 5.43
CA CYS A 42 -14.68 -5.60 6.65
C CYS A 42 -16.19 -5.55 6.89
N PHE A 43 -16.98 -5.35 5.85
CA PHE A 43 -18.43 -5.34 5.96
C PHE A 43 -18.96 -6.67 6.45
N ALA A 44 -18.47 -7.78 5.90
CA ALA A 44 -18.87 -9.12 6.32
C ALA A 44 -18.50 -9.39 7.79
N ALA A 45 -17.39 -8.83 8.24
CA ALA A 45 -16.89 -9.03 9.60
C ALA A 45 -17.30 -7.91 10.57
N ARG A 46 -18.18 -6.99 10.17
CA ARG A 46 -18.49 -5.79 10.97
C ARG A 46 -19.10 -6.10 12.34
N ALA A 47 -19.79 -7.22 12.47
CA ALA A 47 -20.37 -7.65 13.74
C ALA A 47 -19.31 -8.06 14.75
N SER A 48 -18.15 -8.52 14.28
CA SER A 48 -17.03 -8.94 15.14
C SER A 48 -16.00 -7.83 15.36
N TYR A 49 -16.26 -6.63 14.85
CA TYR A 49 -15.38 -5.50 15.10
C TYR A 49 -15.25 -5.21 16.59
N SER A 50 -14.02 -5.16 17.06
CA SER A 50 -13.73 -4.89 18.47
C SER A 50 -13.25 -3.45 18.65
N PRO A 51 -13.81 -2.70 19.62
CA PRO A 51 -13.34 -1.34 19.93
C PRO A 51 -11.88 -1.25 20.40
N ARG A 52 -11.23 -2.39 20.66
CA ARG A 52 -9.78 -2.42 20.97
C ARG A 52 -8.93 -1.88 19.84
N TRP A 53 -9.43 -1.97 18.62
CA TRP A 53 -8.71 -1.55 17.43
C TRP A 53 -9.29 -0.24 16.94
N ALA A 54 -8.44 0.69 16.57
CA ALA A 54 -8.89 1.86 15.83
C ALA A 54 -9.51 1.37 14.52
N VAL A 55 -10.57 2.04 14.10
CA VAL A 55 -11.28 1.69 12.86
C VAL A 55 -10.32 1.72 11.67
N SER A 56 -9.42 2.72 11.62
CA SER A 56 -8.41 2.81 10.57
C SER A 56 -7.50 1.60 10.53
N THR A 57 -7.05 1.12 11.70
CA THR A 57 -6.20 -0.08 11.79
C THR A 57 -6.91 -1.30 11.19
N TRP A 58 -8.18 -1.47 11.51
CA TRP A 58 -9.00 -2.57 11.00
C TRP A 58 -9.10 -2.53 9.48
N LEU A 59 -9.41 -1.38 8.91
CA LEU A 59 -9.51 -1.21 7.46
C LEU A 59 -8.18 -1.44 6.76
N TYR A 60 -7.10 -0.87 7.30
CA TYR A 60 -5.77 -1.05 6.70
C TYR A 60 -5.27 -2.49 6.80
N ARG A 61 -5.59 -3.20 7.88
CA ARG A 61 -5.26 -4.64 7.97
C ARG A 61 -5.88 -5.41 6.82
N ALA A 62 -7.17 -5.19 6.58
CA ALA A 62 -7.86 -5.87 5.49
C ALA A 62 -7.25 -5.51 4.14
N LEU A 63 -6.99 -4.22 3.90
CA LEU A 63 -6.41 -3.77 2.64
C LEU A 63 -5.02 -4.36 2.40
N THR A 64 -4.13 -4.28 3.40
CA THR A 64 -2.77 -4.75 3.24
C THR A 64 -2.72 -6.25 2.98
N ASN A 65 -3.59 -7.03 3.63
CA ASN A 65 -3.69 -8.45 3.37
C ASN A 65 -4.12 -8.74 1.93
N VAL A 66 -5.11 -8.00 1.43
CA VAL A 66 -5.57 -8.16 0.03
C VAL A 66 -4.45 -7.81 -0.96
N CYS A 67 -3.74 -6.71 -0.73
CA CYS A 67 -2.64 -6.28 -1.61
C CYS A 67 -1.49 -7.29 -1.62
N ILE A 68 -1.08 -7.78 -0.46
CA ILE A 68 -0.01 -8.78 -0.36
C ILE A 68 -0.41 -10.08 -1.06
N ASP A 69 -1.66 -10.51 -0.89
CA ASP A 69 -2.16 -11.72 -1.57
C ASP A 69 -2.13 -11.54 -3.09
N GLU A 70 -2.51 -10.38 -3.60
CA GLU A 70 -2.48 -10.10 -5.02
C GLU A 70 -1.05 -10.11 -5.56
N LEU A 71 -0.10 -9.54 -4.84
CA LEU A 71 1.30 -9.55 -5.24
C LEU A 71 1.88 -10.97 -5.25
N ARG A 72 1.47 -11.80 -4.29
CA ARG A 72 1.86 -13.22 -4.26
C ARG A 72 1.32 -13.96 -5.49
N ARG A 73 0.06 -13.72 -5.85
CA ARG A 73 -0.55 -14.34 -7.03
C ARG A 73 0.16 -13.92 -8.32
N ARG A 74 0.50 -12.64 -8.44
CA ARG A 74 1.27 -12.14 -9.59
C ARG A 74 2.60 -12.85 -9.73
N ARG A 75 3.30 -13.06 -8.62
CA ARG A 75 4.58 -13.77 -8.60
C ARG A 75 4.44 -15.20 -9.13
N VAL A 76 3.37 -15.89 -8.71
CA VAL A 76 3.11 -17.27 -9.17
C VAL A 76 2.80 -17.30 -10.67
N ARG A 77 2.09 -16.28 -11.19
CA ARG A 77 1.76 -16.17 -12.61
C ARG A 77 2.92 -15.59 -13.45
N ASN A 78 4.03 -15.25 -12.83
CA ASN A 78 5.16 -14.57 -13.49
C ASN A 78 4.77 -13.24 -14.16
N GLU A 79 3.74 -12.59 -13.66
CA GLU A 79 3.37 -11.28 -14.14
C GLU A 79 4.35 -10.24 -13.59
N SER A 80 5.00 -9.51 -14.50
CA SER A 80 5.87 -8.43 -14.06
C SER A 80 5.03 -7.22 -13.67
N VAL A 81 5.49 -6.49 -12.66
CA VAL A 81 4.89 -5.22 -12.24
C VAL A 81 5.13 -4.13 -13.28
N ASP A 82 5.79 -4.46 -14.38
CA ASP A 82 6.14 -3.54 -15.46
C ASP A 82 4.95 -3.13 -16.34
N SER A 83 3.76 -3.74 -16.14
CA SER A 83 2.54 -3.27 -16.77
C SER A 83 1.95 -2.07 -16.01
N LEU A 84 2.81 -1.10 -15.68
CA LEU A 84 2.34 0.15 -15.09
C LEU A 84 1.57 0.93 -16.14
N GLU A 85 0.37 1.36 -15.78
CA GLU A 85 -0.42 2.20 -16.65
C GLU A 85 0.36 3.46 -17.00
N GLU A 86 0.53 3.69 -18.28
CA GLU A 86 1.04 4.98 -18.75
C GLU A 86 0.00 6.03 -18.38
N ARG A 87 0.37 6.92 -17.50
CA ARG A 87 -0.51 7.99 -17.12
C ARG A 87 -0.37 9.15 -18.06
N SER A 88 -1.49 9.50 -18.67
CA SER A 88 -1.64 10.78 -19.33
C SER A 88 -1.66 11.88 -18.26
N GLY A 89 -0.52 12.48 -18.00
CA GLY A 89 -0.43 13.59 -17.05
C GLY A 89 0.96 14.17 -16.98
N SER A 90 1.04 15.46 -16.76
CA SER A 90 2.26 16.20 -16.55
C SER A 90 3.06 15.62 -15.36
N SER A 91 4.36 15.53 -15.47
CA SER A 91 5.33 14.97 -14.52
C SER A 91 5.40 13.44 -14.49
N THR A 92 5.24 12.85 -15.66
CA THR A 92 5.35 11.41 -15.83
C THR A 92 6.74 10.86 -15.49
N VAL A 93 7.81 11.64 -15.71
CA VAL A 93 9.19 11.18 -15.47
C VAL A 93 9.45 10.98 -13.99
N GLU A 94 9.08 11.94 -13.14
CA GLU A 94 9.26 11.85 -11.70
C GLU A 94 8.41 10.74 -11.08
N ARG A 95 7.16 10.57 -11.56
CA ARG A 95 6.27 9.51 -11.08
C ARG A 95 6.74 8.12 -11.50
N VAL A 96 7.25 7.98 -12.72
CA VAL A 96 7.80 6.72 -13.22
C VAL A 96 9.03 6.35 -12.40
N ASP A 97 9.91 7.31 -12.11
CA ASP A 97 11.10 7.06 -11.30
C ASP A 97 10.73 6.65 -9.87
N LEU A 98 9.75 7.31 -9.25
CA LEU A 98 9.29 6.97 -7.92
C LEU A 98 8.65 5.57 -7.90
N THR A 99 7.81 5.27 -8.88
CA THR A 99 7.16 3.97 -9.00
C THR A 99 8.19 2.86 -9.22
N ARG A 100 9.16 3.11 -10.09
CA ARG A 100 10.27 2.16 -10.33
C ARG A 100 11.08 1.95 -9.06
N ALA A 101 11.38 3.02 -8.33
CA ALA A 101 12.11 2.94 -7.07
C ALA A 101 11.33 2.13 -6.02
N LEU A 102 10.02 2.35 -5.92
CA LEU A 102 9.16 1.58 -5.03
C LEU A 102 9.10 0.10 -5.42
N ASN A 103 9.10 -0.21 -6.71
CA ASN A 103 9.08 -1.59 -7.18
C ASN A 103 10.37 -2.34 -6.85
N ALA A 104 11.48 -1.64 -6.67
CA ALA A 104 12.74 -2.23 -6.24
C ALA A 104 12.72 -2.64 -4.76
N VAL A 105 11.79 -2.10 -3.97
CA VAL A 105 11.66 -2.39 -2.54
C VAL A 105 10.87 -3.68 -2.35
N PRO A 106 11.31 -4.60 -1.48
CA PRO A 106 10.51 -5.79 -1.16
C PRO A 106 9.11 -5.40 -0.68
N ARG A 107 8.13 -6.20 -1.02
CA ARG A 107 6.71 -5.86 -0.83
C ARG A 107 6.33 -5.48 0.60
N GLU A 108 6.87 -6.17 1.62
CA GLU A 108 6.57 -5.83 3.03
C GLU A 108 7.11 -4.44 3.39
N ALA A 109 8.35 -4.15 3.04
CA ALA A 109 8.94 -2.82 3.28
C ALA A 109 8.23 -1.74 2.46
N ARG A 110 7.85 -2.07 1.22
CA ARG A 110 7.08 -1.15 0.36
C ARG A 110 5.74 -0.78 0.97
N MET A 111 5.03 -1.77 1.54
CA MET A 111 3.76 -1.54 2.22
C MET A 111 3.93 -0.60 3.40
N LEU A 112 4.94 -0.82 4.23
CA LEU A 112 5.22 0.04 5.38
C LEU A 112 5.59 1.46 4.95
N LEU A 113 6.38 1.59 3.89
CA LEU A 113 6.72 2.90 3.33
C LEU A 113 5.48 3.64 2.84
N ALA A 114 4.58 2.96 2.12
CA ALA A 114 3.36 3.57 1.63
C ALA A 114 2.46 4.04 2.77
N LEU A 115 2.24 3.20 3.77
CA LEU A 115 1.41 3.55 4.91
C LEU A 115 1.99 4.71 5.73
N HIS A 116 3.31 4.71 5.91
CA HIS A 116 3.97 5.75 6.70
C HIS A 116 3.99 7.09 5.98
N TYR A 117 4.38 7.11 4.71
CA TYR A 117 4.59 8.36 3.97
C TYR A 117 3.34 8.89 3.28
N VAL A 118 2.43 8.02 2.85
CA VAL A 118 1.17 8.47 2.22
C VAL A 118 0.15 8.85 3.29
N ASP A 119 -0.03 7.99 4.29
CA ASP A 119 -1.07 8.18 5.30
C ASP A 119 -0.55 8.69 6.65
N GLY A 120 0.74 8.86 6.80
CA GLY A 120 1.32 9.40 8.02
C GLY A 120 1.17 8.51 9.25
N LEU A 121 1.05 7.19 9.06
CA LEU A 121 0.86 6.28 10.17
C LEU A 121 2.15 6.11 10.98
N GLY A 122 2.01 6.08 12.31
CA GLY A 122 3.14 5.89 13.21
C GLY A 122 3.60 4.44 13.29
N TYR A 123 4.79 4.23 13.83
CA TYR A 123 5.40 2.91 13.91
C TYR A 123 4.54 1.91 14.70
N GLY A 124 3.91 2.36 15.77
CA GLY A 124 3.01 1.52 16.57
C GLY A 124 1.80 1.05 15.79
N GLU A 125 1.21 1.94 15.00
CA GLU A 125 0.07 1.61 14.14
C GLU A 125 0.48 0.63 13.04
N LEU A 126 1.63 0.86 12.41
CA LEU A 126 2.18 -0.04 11.39
C LEU A 126 2.41 -1.43 11.95
N ALA A 127 2.95 -1.51 13.16
CA ALA A 127 3.18 -2.79 13.84
C ALA A 127 1.87 -3.55 14.03
N ARG A 128 0.80 -2.86 14.45
CA ARG A 128 -0.53 -3.47 14.63
C ARG A 128 -1.14 -3.90 13.31
N ILE A 129 -1.03 -3.06 12.27
CA ILE A 129 -1.59 -3.36 10.95
C ILE A 129 -0.94 -4.60 10.36
N ARG A 130 0.38 -4.74 10.47
CA ARG A 130 1.09 -5.86 9.87
C ARG A 130 1.35 -7.02 10.82
N GLY A 131 1.03 -6.88 12.11
CA GLY A 131 1.26 -7.93 13.09
C GLY A 131 2.73 -8.23 13.33
N ILE A 132 3.57 -7.20 13.36
CA ILE A 132 5.03 -7.30 13.56
C ILE A 132 5.44 -6.37 14.70
N SER A 133 6.68 -6.52 15.18
CA SER A 133 7.19 -5.66 16.24
C SER A 133 7.56 -4.28 15.71
N ILE A 134 7.59 -3.28 16.62
CA ILE A 134 8.04 -1.92 16.28
C ILE A 134 9.49 -1.95 15.77
N ASN A 135 10.33 -2.77 16.36
CA ASN A 135 11.71 -2.91 15.88
C ASN A 135 11.79 -3.43 14.45
N THR A 136 10.92 -4.37 14.10
CA THR A 136 10.81 -4.87 12.72
C THR A 136 10.34 -3.77 11.77
N VAL A 137 9.35 -2.96 12.20
CA VAL A 137 8.91 -1.81 11.41
C VAL A 137 10.08 -0.87 11.13
N LYS A 138 10.83 -0.50 12.15
CA LYS A 138 11.98 0.40 12.01
C LYS A 138 13.03 -0.14 11.05
N SER A 139 13.40 -1.41 11.20
CA SER A 139 14.42 -2.03 10.33
C SER A 139 13.94 -2.15 8.88
N GLN A 140 12.67 -2.51 8.67
CA GLN A 140 12.08 -2.60 7.33
C GLN A 140 12.00 -1.23 6.65
N LEU A 141 11.59 -0.19 7.38
CA LEU A 141 11.54 1.17 6.84
C LEU A 141 12.93 1.67 6.46
N ARG A 142 13.91 1.44 7.31
CA ARG A 142 15.31 1.83 7.04
C ARG A 142 15.83 1.14 5.79
N ARG A 143 15.63 -0.18 5.70
CA ARG A 143 16.06 -0.98 4.55
C ARG A 143 15.35 -0.53 3.27
N GLY A 144 14.04 -0.34 3.35
CA GLY A 144 13.24 0.09 2.20
C GLY A 144 13.65 1.46 1.69
N LYS A 145 13.88 2.41 2.60
CA LYS A 145 14.38 3.75 2.25
C LYS A 145 15.73 3.66 1.54
N GLY A 146 16.63 2.84 2.04
CA GLY A 146 17.96 2.67 1.44
C GLY A 146 17.88 2.13 0.03
N ILE A 147 17.05 1.13 -0.21
CA ILE A 147 16.85 0.55 -1.54
C ILE A 147 16.22 1.58 -2.47
N MET A 148 15.20 2.29 -2.00
CA MET A 148 14.50 3.30 -2.80
C MET A 148 15.45 4.44 -3.19
N LYS A 149 16.26 4.90 -2.25
CA LYS A 149 17.25 5.95 -2.50
C LYS A 149 18.25 5.54 -3.57
N LYS A 150 18.80 4.33 -3.48
CA LYS A 150 19.73 3.80 -4.48
C LYS A 150 19.09 3.69 -5.86
N ALA A 151 17.84 3.24 -5.92
CA ALA A 151 17.12 3.12 -7.19
C ALA A 151 16.86 4.49 -7.82
N LEU A 152 16.55 5.51 -7.01
CA LEU A 152 16.37 6.88 -7.50
C LEU A 152 17.67 7.49 -7.98
N GLU A 153 18.78 7.26 -7.27
CA GLU A 153 20.11 7.74 -7.68
C GLU A 153 20.57 7.09 -8.99
N ALA A 154 20.32 5.79 -9.15
CA ALA A 154 20.65 5.09 -10.40
C ALA A 154 19.83 5.63 -11.58
N GLY A 155 18.54 5.94 -11.37
CA GLY A 155 17.69 6.53 -12.41
C GLY A 155 18.10 7.95 -12.77
N GLY A 156 18.63 8.72 -11.82
CA GLY A 156 19.10 10.08 -12.04
C GLY A 156 20.43 10.18 -12.79
N HIS A 157 21.21 9.12 -12.83
CA HIS A 157 22.52 9.11 -13.49
C HIS A 157 22.43 8.92 -15.01
N ASP A 158 21.36 8.32 -15.51
CA ASP A 158 21.17 8.08 -16.95
C ASP A 158 20.78 9.35 -17.72
N GLY A 159 20.52 10.44 -17.04
CA GLY A 159 20.10 11.70 -17.66
C GLY A 159 21.14 12.81 -17.67
N SER A 160 22.37 12.57 -17.21
CA SER A 160 23.36 13.61 -17.04
C SER A 160 24.59 13.46 -17.95
N ASP A 161 24.39 12.90 -19.12
CA ASP A 161 25.42 12.97 -20.18
C ASP A 161 25.08 14.02 -21.22
#